data_499e27ec93eb232d30f4558ecc74d08b
#
_entry.id   499e27ec93eb232d30f4558ecc74d08b
#
_cell.length_a   1.000
_cell.length_b   1.000
_cell.length_c   1.000
_cell.angle_alpha   90.00
_cell.angle_beta   90.00
_cell.angle_gamma   90.00
#
_symmetry.space_group_name_H-M   'P 1'
#
loop_
_entity.id
_entity.type
_entity.pdbx_description
1 polymer ?
#
loop_
_entity_poly.entity_id
_entity_poly.type
_entity_poly.pdbx_seq_one_letter_code
_entity_poly.pdbx_strand_id
1 'polypeptide(L)'
;VSSCLYLYVNGKRIGFSQGSHLQSVFDITPFVHTGTNVLVAQVLKWCVGSYLEDQDFFRLNGIFRDVYLLSREADAIKDVEIKTTCQNISVSAADFKVYDADGKEADLTQPILWNSENPYLYTVVVCGKTEYIPYRVGMREISVGKNGELLINGTPVLLKGVNHHDTHPTG
;
A
#
# COMPACT_ATOMS: atom_id res chain seq x y z
N VAL A 1 6.14 13.26 0.78
CA VAL A 1 6.84 14.54 0.97
C VAL A 1 8.25 14.44 0.39
N SER A 2 8.65 15.41 -0.40
CA SER A 2 10.04 15.54 -0.88
C SER A 2 10.65 16.78 -0.21
N SER A 3 11.78 16.71 0.45
CA SER A 3 12.76 15.66 0.70
C SER A 3 12.60 15.05 2.09
N CYS A 4 12.41 15.87 3.14
CA CYS A 4 12.17 15.41 4.50
C CYS A 4 11.19 16.31 5.26
N LEU A 5 10.61 15.73 6.29
CA LEU A 5 9.53 16.31 7.07
C LEU A 5 9.82 16.17 8.56
N TYR A 6 9.65 17.27 9.30
CA TYR A 6 9.45 17.26 10.74
C TYR A 6 7.99 17.56 11.03
N LEU A 7 7.34 16.69 11.81
CA LEU A 7 5.95 16.87 12.23
C LEU A 7 5.90 17.36 13.68
N TYR A 8 5.07 18.38 13.90
CA TYR A 8 4.76 18.91 15.23
C TYR A 8 3.26 18.90 15.44
N VAL A 9 2.82 18.60 16.65
CA VAL A 9 1.43 18.72 17.08
C VAL A 9 1.43 19.50 18.40
N ASN A 10 0.63 20.56 18.45
CA ASN A 10 0.50 21.44 19.62
C ASN A 10 1.85 21.89 20.19
N GLY A 11 2.77 22.24 19.29
CA GLY A 11 4.13 22.71 19.61
C GLY A 11 5.13 21.61 20.00
N LYS A 12 4.71 20.35 20.09
CA LYS A 12 5.62 19.22 20.37
C LYS A 12 6.07 18.56 19.07
N ARG A 13 7.34 18.25 18.96
CA ARG A 13 7.89 17.45 17.86
C ARG A 13 7.46 16.01 18.03
N ILE A 14 6.78 15.49 17.01
CA ILE A 14 6.23 14.12 16.98
C ILE A 14 7.20 13.18 16.30
N GLY A 15 7.75 13.58 15.16
CA GLY A 15 8.60 12.71 14.39
C GLY A 15 9.31 13.40 13.23
N PHE A 16 10.07 12.59 12.53
CA PHE A 16 10.84 12.92 11.36
C PHE A 16 10.64 11.83 10.31
N SER A 17 10.54 12.21 9.06
CA SER A 17 10.50 11.28 7.93
C SER A 17 11.36 11.81 6.80
N GLN A 18 12.09 10.91 6.16
CA GLN A 18 12.76 11.12 4.89
C GLN A 18 12.51 9.90 4.01
N GLY A 19 12.67 10.05 2.72
CA GLY A 19 12.25 9.04 1.74
C GLY A 19 11.15 9.64 0.87
N SER A 20 11.57 10.33 -0.21
CA SER A 20 10.72 11.27 -0.94
C SER A 20 9.47 10.65 -1.55
N HIS A 21 9.46 9.35 -1.83
CA HIS A 21 8.33 8.66 -2.47
C HIS A 21 7.58 7.72 -1.54
N LEU A 22 7.98 7.66 -0.28
CA LEU A 22 7.33 6.83 0.73
C LEU A 22 6.26 7.63 1.48
N GLN A 23 5.26 6.92 1.95
CA GLN A 23 4.23 7.46 2.83
C GLN A 23 4.82 7.73 4.21
N SER A 24 4.56 8.93 4.76
CA SER A 24 4.94 9.29 6.13
C SER A 24 3.73 9.13 7.04
N VAL A 25 3.78 8.19 7.96
CA VAL A 25 2.69 7.89 8.90
C VAL A 25 3.14 8.15 10.33
N PHE A 26 2.34 8.89 11.08
CA PHE A 26 2.62 9.22 12.48
C PHE A 26 1.39 8.99 13.34
N ASP A 27 1.54 8.28 14.44
CA ASP A 27 0.51 8.22 15.49
C ASP A 27 0.56 9.51 16.32
N ILE A 28 -0.47 10.31 16.19
CA ILE A 28 -0.61 11.58 16.90
C ILE A 28 -1.54 11.48 18.10
N THR A 29 -2.13 10.32 18.38
CA THR A 29 -3.10 10.11 19.46
C THR A 29 -2.66 10.65 20.81
N PRO A 30 -1.39 10.45 21.27
CA PRO A 30 -0.94 10.97 22.57
C PRO A 30 -0.75 12.49 22.62
N PHE A 31 -0.88 13.19 21.50
CA PHE A 31 -0.53 14.61 21.37
C PHE A 31 -1.73 15.51 21.05
N VAL A 32 -2.90 14.91 20.81
CA VAL A 32 -4.14 15.63 20.52
C VAL A 32 -5.03 15.69 21.76
N HIS A 33 -5.92 16.67 21.77
CA HIS A 33 -6.92 16.88 22.81
C HIS A 33 -8.25 17.31 22.21
N THR A 34 -9.29 17.33 23.01
CA THR A 34 -10.61 17.84 22.60
C THR A 34 -10.52 19.33 22.23
N GLY A 35 -11.15 19.71 21.14
CA GLY A 35 -11.14 21.06 20.61
C GLY A 35 -10.10 21.25 19.51
N THR A 36 -9.59 22.47 19.38
CA THR A 36 -8.67 22.84 18.30
C THR A 36 -7.27 22.32 18.58
N ASN A 37 -6.71 21.61 17.60
CA ASN A 37 -5.32 21.16 17.60
C ASN A 37 -4.57 21.82 16.44
N VAL A 38 -3.31 22.15 16.67
CA VAL A 38 -2.43 22.76 15.66
C VAL A 38 -1.41 21.73 15.21
N LEU A 39 -1.45 21.42 13.92
CA LEU A 39 -0.51 20.52 13.26
C LEU A 39 0.39 21.33 12.34
N VAL A 40 1.72 21.19 12.50
CA VAL A 40 2.73 21.89 11.71
C VAL A 40 3.62 20.86 11.04
N ALA A 41 3.65 20.90 9.70
CA ALA A 41 4.54 20.13 8.86
C ALA A 41 5.68 21.04 8.37
N GLN A 42 6.88 20.88 8.93
CA GLN A 42 8.07 21.58 8.49
C GLN A 42 8.79 20.73 7.43
N VAL A 43 8.70 21.15 6.20
CA VAL A 43 9.37 20.48 5.07
C VAL A 43 10.68 21.18 4.75
N LEU A 44 11.76 20.42 4.71
CA LEU A 44 13.07 20.92 4.30
C LEU A 44 13.35 20.53 2.85
N LYS A 45 13.90 21.49 2.10
CA LYS A 45 14.23 21.29 0.69
C LYS A 45 15.33 20.25 0.49
N TRP A 46 16.27 20.15 1.40
CA TRP A 46 17.44 19.29 1.33
C TRP A 46 17.56 18.44 2.59
N CYS A 47 17.92 17.20 2.42
CA CYS A 47 18.30 16.27 3.48
C CYS A 47 19.37 15.31 2.95
N VAL A 48 19.86 14.42 3.80
CA VAL A 48 20.85 13.40 3.39
C VAL A 48 20.31 12.55 2.23
N GLY A 49 19.04 12.17 2.29
CA GLY A 49 18.36 11.42 1.22
C GLY A 49 18.39 12.13 -0.13
N SER A 50 18.39 13.46 -0.15
CA SER A 50 18.40 14.23 -1.41
C SER A 50 19.64 13.95 -2.27
N TYR A 51 20.75 13.53 -1.67
CA TYR A 51 21.98 13.18 -2.37
C TYR A 51 22.04 11.70 -2.81
N LEU A 52 21.19 10.85 -2.24
CA LEU A 52 21.14 9.41 -2.51
C LEU A 52 19.99 9.05 -3.42
N GLU A 53 18.92 9.84 -3.42
CA GLU A 53 17.68 9.60 -4.17
C GLU A 53 17.67 10.31 -5.53
N ASP A 54 18.84 10.69 -6.04
CA ASP A 54 18.96 11.38 -7.33
C ASP A 54 18.89 10.37 -8.48
N GLN A 55 17.67 10.05 -8.87
CA GLN A 55 17.37 9.20 -10.00
C GLN A 55 16.72 10.05 -11.11
N ASP A 56 16.35 9.44 -12.21
CA ASP A 56 15.86 10.08 -13.43
C ASP A 56 14.52 10.80 -13.30
N PHE A 57 14.35 11.68 -12.33
CA PHE A 57 13.14 12.47 -12.14
C PHE A 57 13.42 13.89 -11.62
N PHE A 58 12.44 14.77 -11.78
CA PHE A 58 12.54 16.14 -11.33
C PHE A 58 12.60 16.23 -9.80
N ARG A 59 13.49 17.06 -9.29
CA ARG A 59 13.56 17.40 -7.85
C ARG A 59 12.59 18.51 -7.52
N LEU A 60 11.33 18.14 -7.39
CA LEU A 60 10.32 19.01 -6.83
C LEU A 60 10.29 18.80 -5.33
N ASN A 61 10.13 19.89 -4.57
CA ASN A 61 10.10 19.84 -3.11
C ASN A 61 8.72 20.19 -2.59
N GLY A 62 8.42 19.74 -1.39
CA GLY A 62 7.19 20.04 -0.72
C GLY A 62 6.28 18.84 -0.53
N ILE A 63 5.04 19.13 -0.19
CA ILE A 63 3.98 18.13 -0.03
C ILE A 63 3.26 18.01 -1.37
N PHE A 64 3.52 16.95 -2.11
CA PHE A 64 3.01 16.75 -3.47
C PHE A 64 1.93 15.66 -3.55
N ARG A 65 1.54 15.08 -2.43
CA ARG A 65 0.45 14.11 -2.29
C ARG A 65 -0.47 14.54 -1.16
N ASP A 66 -1.62 13.89 -1.07
CA ASP A 66 -2.64 14.17 -0.08
C ASP A 66 -2.13 14.04 1.35
N VAL A 67 -2.67 14.88 2.22
CA VAL A 67 -2.48 14.82 3.68
C VAL A 67 -3.84 14.61 4.31
N TYR A 68 -3.97 13.56 5.11
CA TYR A 68 -5.23 13.27 5.79
C TYR A 68 -4.99 12.75 7.20
N LEU A 69 -6.01 12.91 8.02
CA LEU A 69 -6.10 12.32 9.35
C LEU A 69 -6.98 11.08 9.26
N LEU A 70 -6.48 9.98 9.77
CA LEU A 70 -7.23 8.74 9.88
C LEU A 70 -7.56 8.50 11.36
N SER A 71 -8.85 8.53 11.70
CA SER A 71 -9.33 8.14 13.02
C SER A 71 -9.86 6.72 12.94
N ARG A 72 -9.39 5.86 13.84
CA ARG A 72 -9.81 4.47 13.95
C ARG A 72 -10.00 4.09 15.41
N GLU A 73 -10.79 3.07 15.66
CA GLU A 73 -10.96 2.52 17.01
C GLU A 73 -9.66 1.90 17.54
N ALA A 74 -9.53 1.80 18.86
CA ALA A 74 -8.33 1.30 19.51
C ALA A 74 -8.00 -0.16 19.14
N ASP A 75 -9.02 -0.94 18.81
CA ASP A 75 -8.94 -2.34 18.39
C ASP A 75 -8.97 -2.54 16.86
N ALA A 76 -8.78 -1.45 16.10
CA ALA A 76 -8.70 -1.51 14.65
C ALA A 76 -7.59 -2.44 14.15
N ILE A 77 -7.83 -3.09 13.02
CA ILE A 77 -6.86 -3.97 12.37
C ILE A 77 -5.67 -3.13 11.89
N LYS A 78 -4.50 -3.34 12.47
CA LYS A 78 -3.31 -2.53 12.20
C LYS A 78 -2.56 -2.97 10.96
N ASP A 79 -2.55 -4.27 10.69
CA ASP A 79 -1.84 -4.87 9.56
C ASP A 79 -2.57 -6.12 9.07
N VAL A 80 -2.52 -6.35 7.76
CA VAL A 80 -3.13 -7.50 7.10
C VAL A 80 -2.16 -8.05 6.06
N GLU A 81 -1.73 -9.27 6.25
CA GLU A 81 -1.03 -10.03 5.22
C GLU A 81 -2.01 -11.01 4.56
N ILE A 82 -2.18 -10.90 3.24
CA ILE A 82 -2.99 -11.81 2.44
C ILE A 82 -2.06 -12.61 1.54
N LYS A 83 -2.06 -13.93 1.72
CA LYS A 83 -1.32 -14.86 0.85
C LYS A 83 -2.27 -15.69 0.02
N THR A 84 -1.90 -15.92 -1.22
CA THR A 84 -2.66 -16.76 -2.15
C THR A 84 -1.81 -17.88 -2.71
N THR A 85 -2.46 -18.99 -2.98
CA THR A 85 -1.96 -20.07 -3.83
C THR A 85 -2.98 -20.33 -4.94
N CYS A 86 -2.74 -21.32 -5.78
CA CYS A 86 -3.73 -21.76 -6.75
C CYS A 86 -5.00 -22.39 -6.12
N GLN A 87 -4.99 -22.68 -4.83
CA GLN A 87 -6.08 -23.42 -4.16
C GLN A 87 -6.60 -22.72 -2.91
N ASN A 88 -5.89 -21.74 -2.37
CA ASN A 88 -6.24 -21.17 -1.07
C ASN A 88 -5.91 -19.67 -0.97
N ILE A 89 -6.70 -19.00 -0.12
CA ILE A 89 -6.45 -17.66 0.39
C ILE A 89 -6.27 -17.75 1.90
N SER A 90 -5.22 -17.15 2.44
CA SER A 90 -4.99 -17.04 3.89
C SER A 90 -4.80 -15.59 4.28
N VAL A 91 -5.28 -15.22 5.47
CA VAL A 91 -5.19 -13.88 6.04
C VAL A 91 -4.59 -13.97 7.43
N SER A 92 -3.61 -13.14 7.75
CA SER A 92 -2.77 -13.30 8.95
C SER A 92 -3.40 -12.84 10.25
N ALA A 93 -4.44 -12.01 10.29
CA ALA A 93 -4.73 -11.28 11.52
C ALA A 93 -6.20 -11.31 11.99
N ALA A 94 -7.14 -11.81 11.23
CA ALA A 94 -8.57 -11.76 11.57
C ALA A 94 -9.38 -12.77 10.77
N ASP A 95 -10.62 -12.96 11.15
CA ASP A 95 -11.61 -13.66 10.33
C ASP A 95 -11.79 -12.94 8.99
N PHE A 96 -12.10 -13.69 7.95
CA PHE A 96 -12.32 -13.10 6.63
C PHE A 96 -13.40 -13.88 5.87
N LYS A 97 -13.99 -13.19 4.89
CA LYS A 97 -14.92 -13.78 3.92
C LYS A 97 -14.43 -13.47 2.51
N VAL A 98 -14.71 -14.38 1.59
CA VAL A 98 -14.33 -14.24 0.19
C VAL A 98 -15.57 -14.17 -0.67
N TYR A 99 -15.63 -13.19 -1.55
CA TYR A 99 -16.73 -12.99 -2.47
C TYR A 99 -16.21 -13.01 -3.91
N ASP A 100 -17.02 -13.53 -4.82
CA ASP A 100 -16.77 -13.49 -6.26
C ASP A 100 -17.01 -12.09 -6.87
N ALA A 101 -16.90 -11.98 -8.18
CA ALA A 101 -17.11 -10.72 -8.89
C ALA A 101 -18.56 -10.21 -8.82
N ASP A 102 -19.53 -11.12 -8.60
CA ASP A 102 -20.94 -10.80 -8.47
C ASP A 102 -21.36 -10.47 -7.03
N GLY A 103 -20.42 -10.53 -6.10
CA GLY A 103 -20.66 -10.27 -4.68
C GLY A 103 -21.29 -11.43 -3.92
N LYS A 104 -21.27 -12.65 -4.47
CA LYS A 104 -21.69 -13.86 -3.78
C LYS A 104 -20.53 -14.48 -3.04
N GLU A 105 -20.77 -15.17 -1.94
CA GLU A 105 -19.75 -15.92 -1.23
C GLU A 105 -19.10 -16.94 -2.18
N ALA A 106 -17.78 -16.88 -2.30
CA ALA A 106 -17.04 -17.60 -3.31
C ALA A 106 -16.84 -19.06 -2.92
N ASP A 107 -17.12 -19.96 -3.84
CA ASP A 107 -16.69 -21.36 -3.74
C ASP A 107 -15.24 -21.48 -4.26
N LEU A 108 -14.32 -21.77 -3.35
CA LEU A 108 -12.90 -21.92 -3.67
C LEU A 108 -12.47 -23.36 -3.93
N THR A 109 -13.40 -24.28 -4.15
CA THR A 109 -13.07 -25.68 -4.52
C THR A 109 -12.46 -25.78 -5.92
N GLN A 110 -12.89 -24.90 -6.84
CA GLN A 110 -12.32 -24.71 -8.18
C GLN A 110 -12.18 -23.21 -8.48
N PRO A 111 -11.18 -22.54 -7.90
CA PRO A 111 -11.09 -21.10 -8.01
C PRO A 111 -10.68 -20.66 -9.42
N ILE A 112 -11.17 -19.50 -9.82
CA ILE A 112 -10.71 -18.82 -11.02
C ILE A 112 -9.37 -18.18 -10.70
N LEU A 113 -8.29 -18.63 -11.34
CA LEU A 113 -6.96 -18.12 -11.10
C LEU A 113 -6.71 -16.84 -11.90
N TRP A 114 -6.02 -15.92 -11.24
CA TRP A 114 -5.56 -14.71 -11.86
C TRP A 114 -4.37 -14.99 -12.81
N ASN A 115 -4.43 -14.44 -14.00
CA ASN A 115 -3.30 -14.31 -14.90
C ASN A 115 -3.43 -13.00 -15.70
N SER A 116 -2.42 -12.65 -16.50
CA SER A 116 -2.40 -11.39 -17.27
C SER A 116 -3.49 -11.31 -18.34
N GLU A 117 -3.94 -12.43 -18.87
CA GLU A 117 -4.98 -12.51 -19.90
C GLU A 117 -6.39 -12.52 -19.27
N ASN A 118 -6.51 -13.08 -18.07
CA ASN A 118 -7.73 -13.09 -17.26
C ASN A 118 -7.43 -12.64 -15.84
N PRO A 119 -7.39 -11.32 -15.58
CA PRO A 119 -7.03 -10.75 -14.28
C PRO A 119 -8.21 -10.82 -13.28
N TYR A 120 -8.76 -11.99 -13.05
CA TYR A 120 -9.90 -12.18 -12.17
C TYR A 120 -9.54 -11.85 -10.71
N LEU A 121 -10.41 -11.09 -10.05
CA LEU A 121 -10.22 -10.66 -8.67
C LEU A 121 -11.40 -11.05 -7.81
N TYR A 122 -11.12 -11.73 -6.72
CA TYR A 122 -12.04 -11.91 -5.60
C TYR A 122 -12.04 -10.67 -4.71
N THR A 123 -13.11 -10.49 -3.94
CA THR A 123 -13.14 -9.52 -2.84
C THR A 123 -12.97 -10.28 -1.53
N VAL A 124 -11.83 -10.08 -0.87
CA VAL A 124 -11.57 -10.61 0.47
C VAL A 124 -11.93 -9.54 1.47
N VAL A 125 -12.93 -9.79 2.29
CA VAL A 125 -13.35 -8.88 3.36
C VAL A 125 -12.77 -9.37 4.68
N VAL A 126 -11.82 -8.62 5.22
CA VAL A 126 -11.23 -8.89 6.52
C VAL A 126 -12.14 -8.32 7.59
N CYS A 127 -12.56 -9.15 8.53
CA CYS A 127 -13.58 -8.85 9.53
C CYS A 127 -12.92 -8.55 10.87
N GLY A 128 -12.86 -7.28 11.25
CA GLY A 128 -12.52 -6.85 12.61
C GLY A 128 -13.75 -6.80 13.51
N LYS A 129 -13.58 -6.37 14.75
CA LYS A 129 -14.69 -6.21 15.69
C LYS A 129 -15.61 -5.05 15.31
N THR A 130 -15.03 -3.97 14.84
CA THR A 130 -15.72 -2.69 14.55
C THR A 130 -15.58 -2.25 13.09
N GLU A 131 -14.82 -2.97 12.30
CA GLU A 131 -14.55 -2.60 10.91
C GLU A 131 -14.48 -3.81 9.98
N TYR A 132 -14.76 -3.54 8.71
CA TYR A 132 -14.65 -4.50 7.61
C TYR A 132 -13.79 -3.87 6.53
N ILE A 133 -12.69 -4.55 6.15
CA ILE A 133 -11.73 -4.01 5.19
C ILE A 133 -11.75 -4.88 3.93
N PRO A 134 -12.26 -4.38 2.80
CA PRO A 134 -12.26 -5.12 1.55
C PRO A 134 -10.93 -4.98 0.81
N TYR A 135 -10.43 -6.10 0.30
CA TYR A 135 -9.26 -6.18 -0.57
C TYR A 135 -9.63 -6.87 -1.88
N ARG A 136 -9.13 -6.36 -3.00
CA ARG A 136 -9.23 -7.02 -4.30
C ARG A 136 -8.04 -7.95 -4.49
N VAL A 137 -8.29 -9.24 -4.57
CA VAL A 137 -7.26 -10.28 -4.49
C VAL A 137 -7.36 -11.23 -5.68
N GLY A 138 -6.29 -11.36 -6.45
CA GLY A 138 -6.15 -12.37 -7.50
C GLY A 138 -5.50 -13.63 -6.95
N MET A 139 -6.18 -14.76 -7.05
CA MET A 139 -5.61 -16.05 -6.65
C MET A 139 -4.55 -16.47 -7.66
N ARG A 140 -3.31 -16.48 -7.23
CA ARG A 140 -2.17 -16.90 -8.05
C ARG A 140 -1.03 -17.39 -7.18
N GLU A 141 -0.16 -18.15 -7.81
CA GLU A 141 1.13 -18.57 -7.26
C GLU A 141 2.24 -18.03 -8.15
N ILE A 142 3.24 -17.39 -7.54
CA ILE A 142 4.41 -16.88 -8.23
C ILE A 142 5.61 -17.68 -7.74
N SER A 143 6.37 -18.26 -8.67
CA SER A 143 7.56 -19.04 -8.35
C SER A 143 8.66 -18.84 -9.40
N VAL A 144 9.85 -19.32 -9.07
CA VAL A 144 10.98 -19.34 -10.00
C VAL A 144 11.22 -20.78 -10.39
N GLY A 145 11.22 -21.05 -11.68
CA GLY A 145 11.47 -22.35 -12.24
C GLY A 145 12.94 -22.77 -12.14
N LYS A 146 13.24 -24.03 -12.50
CA LYS A 146 14.57 -24.62 -12.36
C LYS A 146 15.64 -23.94 -13.21
N ASN A 147 15.25 -23.28 -14.30
CA ASN A 147 16.16 -22.55 -15.19
C ASN A 147 16.17 -21.03 -14.90
N GLY A 148 15.57 -20.58 -13.81
CA GLY A 148 15.48 -19.17 -13.43
C GLY A 148 14.34 -18.41 -14.10
N GLU A 149 13.43 -19.07 -14.82
CA GLU A 149 12.25 -18.46 -15.41
C GLU A 149 11.21 -18.08 -14.35
N LEU A 150 10.54 -16.95 -14.56
CA LEU A 150 9.39 -16.56 -13.75
C LEU A 150 8.16 -17.40 -14.12
N LEU A 151 7.55 -18.02 -13.12
CA LEU A 151 6.32 -18.80 -13.29
C LEU A 151 5.14 -18.10 -12.59
N ILE A 152 4.01 -18.04 -13.30
CA ILE A 152 2.71 -17.69 -12.71
C ILE A 152 1.80 -18.91 -12.88
N ASN A 153 1.29 -19.44 -11.78
CA ASN A 153 0.49 -20.66 -11.73
C ASN A 153 1.18 -21.85 -12.44
N GLY A 154 2.49 -21.97 -12.27
CA GLY A 154 3.31 -23.00 -12.91
C GLY A 154 3.61 -22.78 -14.39
N THR A 155 3.10 -21.71 -15.00
CA THR A 155 3.33 -21.39 -16.41
C THR A 155 4.43 -20.34 -16.58
N PRO A 156 5.45 -20.55 -17.42
CA PRO A 156 6.47 -19.54 -17.68
C PRO A 156 5.91 -18.26 -18.29
N VAL A 157 6.37 -17.12 -17.77
CA VAL A 157 5.91 -15.80 -18.21
C VAL A 157 7.10 -14.98 -18.72
N LEU A 158 6.95 -14.40 -19.91
CA LEU A 158 7.89 -13.42 -20.43
C LEU A 158 7.36 -12.02 -20.16
N LEU A 159 8.09 -11.27 -19.32
CA LEU A 159 7.80 -9.85 -19.09
C LEU A 159 8.26 -9.02 -20.29
N LYS A 160 7.30 -8.41 -20.99
CA LYS A 160 7.57 -7.48 -22.09
C LYS A 160 7.44 -6.06 -21.55
N GLY A 161 8.56 -5.39 -21.38
CA GLY A 161 8.61 -4.06 -20.77
C GLY A 161 9.48 -3.10 -21.55
N VAL A 162 9.23 -1.82 -21.33
CA VAL A 162 10.04 -0.70 -21.83
C VAL A 162 10.23 0.29 -20.69
N ASN A 163 11.32 1.05 -20.73
CA ASN A 163 11.51 2.18 -19.84
C ASN A 163 10.69 3.37 -20.35
N HIS A 164 9.90 3.96 -19.47
CA HIS A 164 9.03 5.08 -19.79
C HIS A 164 8.96 6.07 -18.62
N HIS A 165 9.06 7.35 -18.93
CA HIS A 165 8.81 8.44 -17.99
C HIS A 165 7.53 9.16 -18.43
N ASP A 166 6.53 9.20 -17.53
CA ASP A 166 5.28 9.90 -17.76
C ASP A 166 5.50 11.41 -17.53
N THR A 167 6.26 12.04 -18.41
CA THR A 167 6.50 13.48 -18.37
C THR A 167 6.05 14.11 -19.69
N HIS A 168 5.34 15.21 -19.58
CA HIS A 168 4.98 16.04 -20.72
C HIS A 168 5.59 17.44 -20.55
N PRO A 169 6.17 18.04 -21.61
CA PRO A 169 6.86 19.32 -21.46
C PRO A 169 5.94 20.49 -21.11
N THR A 170 4.63 20.35 -21.31
CA THR A 170 3.65 21.42 -21.11
C THR A 170 2.43 21.02 -20.27
N GLY A 171 2.38 19.81 -19.68
CA GLY A 171 1.22 19.31 -18.95
C GLY A 171 1.56 18.58 -17.67
#